data_c7f2d1075e6a64c83c3e9c297c5a5a08
#
_entry.id   c7f2d1075e6a64c83c3e9c297c5a5a08
#
_cell.length_a   1.000
_cell.length_b   1.000
_cell.length_c   1.000
_cell.angle_alpha   90.00
_cell.angle_beta   90.00
_cell.angle_gamma   90.00
#
_symmetry.space_group_name_H-M   'P 1'
#
loop_
_entity.id
_entity.type
_entity.pdbx_description
1 polymer ?
#
loop_
_entity_poly.entity_id
_entity_poly.type
_entity_poly.pdbx_seq_one_letter_code
_entity_poly.pdbx_strand_id
1 'polypeptide(L)'
;MSVRRLAKTQPDNFAFNKESEVEIKFWLAKYPDEKKASGVIPLLWIAQKQDGWISEPALREIAGRLEMPYIRVYEVVTFYTMFNLAPVGENLLSVCGTSPCMLRGSEDLMKVCKSRIGKAGEISADGKFSWVEVECMGACANAPMLQVANKDGDHYVEDLDAAKLEKFMDDLAAGKKVEYGPQSERNASEPIGTKVLTDPSLYDGSMAKKIKLPNAVTKTKAKAAPKAKAEAKPTAKKAPAKKPAAKKPAAKKAAPKKTGDTS
;
A
#
# COMPACT_ATOMS: atom_id res chain seq x y z
N MET A 1 -1.86 -12.90 9.22
CA MET A 1 -0.99 -11.99 8.41
C MET A 1 0.45 -12.30 8.73
N SER A 2 1.27 -12.60 7.74
CA SER A 2 2.72 -12.76 7.93
C SER A 2 3.35 -11.39 8.16
N VAL A 3 4.32 -11.31 9.07
CA VAL A 3 5.06 -10.06 9.29
C VAL A 3 5.88 -9.76 8.04
N ARG A 4 5.61 -8.61 7.40
CA ARG A 4 6.37 -8.14 6.24
C ARG A 4 7.77 -7.72 6.67
N ARG A 5 8.78 -8.25 6.00
CA ARG A 5 10.20 -7.99 6.31
C ARG A 5 10.96 -7.70 5.03
N LEU A 6 12.02 -6.91 5.16
CA LEU A 6 12.96 -6.69 4.07
C LEU A 6 13.63 -8.00 3.65
N ALA A 7 14.03 -8.08 2.39
CA ALA A 7 14.85 -9.18 1.88
C ALA A 7 16.10 -9.35 2.72
N LYS A 8 16.55 -10.59 2.88
CA LYS A 8 17.78 -10.88 3.67
C LYS A 8 19.04 -10.35 2.99
N THR A 9 19.06 -10.41 1.66
CA THR A 9 20.14 -9.84 0.86
C THR A 9 19.76 -8.44 0.46
N GLN A 10 20.64 -7.48 0.74
CA GLN A 10 20.45 -6.07 0.44
C GLN A 10 21.58 -5.59 -0.46
N PRO A 11 21.36 -4.61 -1.35
CA PRO A 11 22.45 -3.95 -2.06
C PRO A 11 23.29 -3.11 -1.09
N ASP A 12 24.55 -2.87 -1.44
CA ASP A 12 25.47 -2.09 -0.61
C ASP A 12 25.08 -0.62 -0.51
N ASN A 13 24.47 -0.06 -1.57
CA ASN A 13 24.06 1.33 -1.66
C ASN A 13 22.82 1.50 -2.52
N PHE A 14 22.24 2.70 -2.46
CA PHE A 14 21.15 3.15 -3.32
C PHE A 14 21.33 4.64 -3.59
N ALA A 15 21.06 5.05 -4.81
CA ALA A 15 20.97 6.45 -5.18
C ALA A 15 19.87 6.63 -6.24
N PHE A 16 19.12 7.71 -6.14
CA PHE A 16 18.16 8.05 -7.17
C PHE A 16 18.85 8.45 -8.47
N ASN A 17 18.31 7.98 -9.58
CA ASN A 17 18.77 8.38 -10.91
C ASN A 17 18.28 9.80 -11.25
N LYS A 18 18.76 10.35 -12.39
CA LYS A 18 18.41 11.73 -12.78
C LYS A 18 16.91 11.95 -13.04
N GLU A 19 16.23 10.95 -13.55
CA GLU A 19 14.80 11.00 -13.84
C GLU A 19 14.01 11.02 -12.51
N SER A 20 14.35 10.13 -11.60
CA SER A 20 13.79 10.08 -10.24
C SER A 20 14.00 11.38 -9.48
N GLU A 21 15.16 12.04 -9.63
CA GLU A 21 15.44 13.34 -9.00
C GLU A 21 14.51 14.46 -9.51
N VAL A 22 14.11 14.43 -10.77
CA VAL A 22 13.13 15.39 -11.32
C VAL A 22 11.75 15.16 -10.70
N GLU A 23 11.32 13.88 -10.61
CA GLU A 23 10.05 13.54 -9.99
C GLU A 23 10.02 13.88 -8.49
N ILE A 24 11.11 13.61 -7.76
CA ILE A 24 11.25 13.96 -6.34
C ILE A 24 11.05 15.46 -6.13
N LYS A 25 11.73 16.29 -6.91
CA LYS A 25 11.59 17.76 -6.83
C LYS A 25 10.15 18.20 -7.09
N PHE A 26 9.49 17.61 -8.10
CA PHE A 26 8.09 17.90 -8.40
C PHE A 26 7.17 17.53 -7.24
N TRP A 27 7.36 16.36 -6.61
CA TRP A 27 6.52 15.94 -5.50
C TRP A 27 6.77 16.77 -4.24
N LEU A 28 8.02 17.02 -3.89
CA LEU A 28 8.36 17.79 -2.69
C LEU A 28 7.89 19.25 -2.77
N ALA A 29 7.91 19.85 -3.97
CA ALA A 29 7.41 21.21 -4.18
C ALA A 29 5.90 21.38 -3.89
N LYS A 30 5.14 20.29 -3.74
CA LYS A 30 3.73 20.34 -3.36
C LYS A 30 3.50 20.53 -1.86
N TYR A 31 4.51 20.36 -1.05
CA TYR A 31 4.44 20.45 0.42
C TYR A 31 5.21 21.66 0.92
N PRO A 32 4.73 22.33 1.98
CA PRO A 32 5.54 23.31 2.70
C PRO A 32 6.84 22.68 3.24
N ASP A 33 7.90 23.46 3.36
CA ASP A 33 9.23 22.96 3.78
C ASP A 33 9.19 22.22 5.12
N GLU A 34 8.41 22.73 6.08
CA GLU A 34 8.23 22.10 7.39
C GLU A 34 7.36 20.82 7.34
N LYS A 35 6.77 20.49 6.19
CA LYS A 35 5.90 19.31 5.97
C LYS A 35 6.44 18.35 4.92
N LYS A 36 7.71 18.45 4.56
CA LYS A 36 8.34 17.58 3.55
C LYS A 36 8.25 16.07 3.87
N ALA A 37 8.09 15.71 5.14
CA ALA A 37 7.81 14.32 5.56
C ALA A 37 6.56 13.72 4.88
N SER A 38 5.60 14.55 4.44
CA SER A 38 4.43 14.10 3.67
C SER A 38 4.80 13.51 2.29
N GLY A 39 6.00 13.78 1.80
CA GLY A 39 6.54 13.20 0.57
C GLY A 39 6.99 11.74 0.67
N VAL A 40 6.85 11.07 1.83
CA VAL A 40 7.38 9.72 2.03
C VAL A 40 6.79 8.71 1.04
N ILE A 41 5.48 8.71 0.83
CA ILE A 41 4.83 7.76 -0.09
C ILE A 41 5.26 8.00 -1.55
N PRO A 42 5.23 9.23 -2.09
CA PRO A 42 5.77 9.50 -3.41
C PRO A 42 7.22 9.06 -3.58
N LEU A 43 8.11 9.32 -2.63
CA LEU A 43 9.51 8.95 -2.73
C LEU A 43 9.70 7.41 -2.69
N LEU A 44 8.93 6.70 -1.88
CA LEU A 44 8.91 5.23 -1.88
C LEU A 44 8.44 4.68 -3.23
N TRP A 45 7.42 5.28 -3.85
CA TRP A 45 6.98 4.91 -5.19
C TRP A 45 8.05 5.12 -6.25
N ILE A 46 8.74 6.26 -6.23
CA ILE A 46 9.82 6.57 -7.16
C ILE A 46 10.96 5.55 -7.00
N ALA A 47 11.35 5.22 -5.75
CA ALA A 47 12.35 4.20 -5.50
C ALA A 47 11.94 2.83 -6.03
N GLN A 48 10.69 2.42 -5.80
CA GLN A 48 10.18 1.15 -6.31
C GLN A 48 10.10 1.11 -7.83
N LYS A 49 9.69 2.19 -8.48
CA LYS A 49 9.69 2.27 -9.95
C LYS A 49 11.09 2.17 -10.53
N GLN A 50 12.09 2.74 -9.85
CA GLN A 50 13.46 2.69 -10.30
C GLN A 50 14.04 1.27 -10.24
N ASP A 51 13.87 0.55 -9.13
CA ASP A 51 14.56 -0.71 -8.84
C ASP A 51 13.62 -1.93 -8.78
N GLY A 52 12.31 -1.73 -8.95
CA GLY A 52 11.27 -2.77 -8.84
C GLY A 52 10.88 -3.12 -7.40
N TRP A 53 11.72 -2.81 -6.42
CA TRP A 53 11.50 -3.04 -4.99
C TRP A 53 12.22 -2.01 -4.14
N ILE A 54 11.91 -1.97 -2.85
CA ILE A 54 12.49 -1.00 -1.92
C ILE A 54 13.49 -1.68 -1.00
N SER A 55 14.76 -1.35 -1.18
CA SER A 55 15.87 -1.85 -0.38
C SER A 55 16.06 -1.04 0.91
N GLU A 56 16.80 -1.60 1.89
CA GLU A 56 17.14 -0.86 3.11
C GLU A 56 17.95 0.42 2.85
N PRO A 57 18.97 0.43 1.96
CA PRO A 57 19.64 1.67 1.57
C PRO A 57 18.70 2.73 0.98
N ALA A 58 17.69 2.31 0.18
CA ALA A 58 16.68 3.23 -0.34
C ALA A 58 15.86 3.88 0.77
N LEU A 59 15.45 3.10 1.78
CA LEU A 59 14.74 3.65 2.95
C LEU A 59 15.59 4.66 3.72
N ARG A 60 16.89 4.40 3.88
CA ARG A 60 17.83 5.32 4.56
C ARG A 60 18.03 6.61 3.77
N GLU A 61 18.14 6.52 2.45
CA GLU A 61 18.25 7.68 1.57
C GLU A 61 16.98 8.55 1.65
N ILE A 62 15.80 7.93 1.60
CA ILE A 62 14.51 8.64 1.75
C ILE A 62 14.40 9.27 3.14
N ALA A 63 14.78 8.56 4.20
CA ALA A 63 14.76 9.07 5.55
C ALA A 63 15.65 10.32 5.70
N GLY A 64 16.86 10.29 5.14
CA GLY A 64 17.78 11.42 5.15
C GLY A 64 17.21 12.64 4.40
N ARG A 65 16.64 12.45 3.22
CA ARG A 65 16.05 13.53 2.41
C ARG A 65 14.86 14.21 3.09
N LEU A 66 14.04 13.44 3.77
CA LEU A 66 12.84 13.93 4.43
C LEU A 66 13.07 14.37 5.88
N GLU A 67 14.32 14.24 6.36
CA GLU A 67 14.68 14.48 7.78
C GLU A 67 13.80 13.69 8.76
N MET A 68 13.47 12.44 8.36
CA MET A 68 12.65 11.53 9.15
C MET A 68 13.55 10.47 9.83
N PRO A 69 13.20 10.01 11.03
CA PRO A 69 13.81 8.80 11.58
C PRO A 69 13.56 7.61 10.64
N TYR A 70 14.59 6.81 10.38
CA TYR A 70 14.50 5.60 9.55
C TYR A 70 13.29 4.72 9.89
N ILE A 71 13.04 4.51 11.19
CA ILE A 71 11.92 3.68 11.65
C ILE A 71 10.56 4.18 11.14
N ARG A 72 10.37 5.50 10.98
CA ARG A 72 9.13 6.06 10.45
C ARG A 72 8.93 5.76 8.98
N VAL A 73 9.98 5.79 8.18
CA VAL A 73 9.92 5.37 6.78
C VAL A 73 9.67 3.87 6.68
N TYR A 74 10.31 3.07 7.55
CA TYR A 74 10.11 1.63 7.65
C TYR A 74 8.66 1.27 8.05
N GLU A 75 8.05 1.99 8.99
CA GLU A 75 6.64 1.82 9.34
C GLU A 75 5.72 2.01 8.11
N VAL A 76 5.95 3.05 7.33
CA VAL A 76 5.15 3.34 6.13
C VAL A 76 5.30 2.22 5.09
N VAL A 77 6.51 1.81 4.76
CA VAL A 77 6.76 0.80 3.75
C VAL A 77 6.22 -0.58 4.13
N THR A 78 6.20 -0.91 5.42
CA THR A 78 5.65 -2.18 5.91
C THR A 78 4.13 -2.14 6.04
N PHE A 79 3.56 -0.98 6.30
CA PHE A 79 2.12 -0.79 6.41
C PHE A 79 1.43 -0.91 5.04
N TYR A 80 1.95 -0.23 4.02
CA TYR A 80 1.35 -0.24 2.68
C TYR A 80 1.80 -1.48 1.89
N THR A 81 0.87 -2.39 1.60
CA THR A 81 1.15 -3.68 0.93
C THR A 81 1.57 -3.54 -0.54
N MET A 82 1.33 -2.39 -1.14
CA MET A 82 1.74 -2.08 -2.52
C MET A 82 3.27 -1.95 -2.68
N PHE A 83 4.01 -1.77 -1.60
CA PHE A 83 5.47 -1.68 -1.65
C PHE A 83 6.12 -3.07 -1.57
N ASN A 84 7.03 -3.36 -2.49
CA ASN A 84 7.79 -4.59 -2.55
C ASN A 84 9.02 -4.50 -1.63
N LEU A 85 9.12 -5.38 -0.65
CA LEU A 85 10.25 -5.41 0.31
C LEU A 85 11.35 -6.43 -0.08
N ALA A 86 11.19 -7.07 -1.21
CA ALA A 86 12.13 -8.01 -1.81
C ALA A 86 12.10 -7.85 -3.34
N PRO A 87 13.14 -8.26 -4.04
CA PRO A 87 13.16 -8.29 -5.49
C PRO A 87 11.93 -9.01 -6.06
N VAL A 88 11.41 -8.51 -7.16
CA VAL A 88 10.30 -9.09 -7.93
C VAL A 88 10.74 -9.36 -9.37
N GLY A 89 9.99 -10.20 -10.08
CA GLY A 89 10.23 -10.42 -11.51
C GLY A 89 9.91 -9.18 -12.36
N GLU A 90 10.28 -9.21 -13.64
CA GLU A 90 9.99 -8.13 -14.60
C GLU A 90 8.49 -7.77 -14.64
N ASN A 91 7.62 -8.77 -14.43
CA ASN A 91 6.18 -8.62 -14.34
C ASN A 91 5.69 -9.18 -13.00
N LEU A 92 5.23 -8.33 -12.11
CA LEU A 92 4.61 -8.74 -10.86
C LEU A 92 3.09 -8.88 -11.08
N LEU A 93 2.58 -10.09 -10.86
CA LEU A 93 1.17 -10.42 -10.97
C LEU A 93 0.52 -10.37 -9.57
N SER A 94 -0.33 -9.39 -9.34
CA SER A 94 -1.12 -9.27 -8.11
C SER A 94 -2.51 -9.86 -8.35
N VAL A 95 -2.75 -11.08 -7.88
CA VAL A 95 -4.01 -11.82 -8.13
C VAL A 95 -5.01 -11.52 -7.01
N CYS A 96 -6.19 -11.04 -7.37
CA CYS A 96 -7.25 -10.79 -6.41
C CYS A 96 -7.85 -12.09 -5.88
N GLY A 97 -7.75 -12.31 -4.55
CA GLY A 97 -8.27 -13.49 -3.85
C GLY A 97 -9.61 -13.29 -3.14
N THR A 98 -10.22 -12.10 -3.20
CA THR A 98 -11.45 -11.81 -2.44
C THR A 98 -12.71 -12.38 -3.07
N SER A 99 -13.80 -12.39 -2.31
CA SER A 99 -15.01 -13.18 -2.59
C SER A 99 -15.53 -13.14 -4.03
N PRO A 100 -15.69 -11.99 -4.72
CA PRO A 100 -16.18 -12.00 -6.09
C PRO A 100 -15.22 -12.72 -7.06
N CYS A 101 -13.92 -12.48 -6.92
CA CYS A 101 -12.90 -13.13 -7.75
C CYS A 101 -12.79 -14.63 -7.42
N MET A 102 -12.84 -15.00 -6.13
CA MET A 102 -12.85 -16.39 -5.69
C MET A 102 -14.04 -17.16 -6.27
N LEU A 103 -15.26 -16.61 -6.17
CA LEU A 103 -16.47 -17.23 -6.72
C LEU A 103 -16.43 -17.35 -8.26
N ARG A 104 -15.67 -16.50 -8.92
CA ARG A 104 -15.50 -16.47 -10.37
C ARG A 104 -14.27 -17.23 -10.86
N GLY A 105 -13.51 -17.89 -9.97
CA GLY A 105 -12.42 -18.81 -10.31
C GLY A 105 -11.00 -18.23 -10.16
N SER A 106 -10.76 -17.24 -9.31
CA SER A 106 -9.40 -16.73 -9.07
C SER A 106 -8.46 -17.79 -8.49
N GLU A 107 -8.98 -18.82 -7.81
CA GLU A 107 -8.18 -19.96 -7.35
C GLU A 107 -7.50 -20.70 -8.52
N ASP A 108 -8.15 -20.79 -9.67
CA ASP A 108 -7.57 -21.41 -10.87
C ASP A 108 -6.46 -20.54 -11.46
N LEU A 109 -6.61 -19.21 -11.40
CA LEU A 109 -5.53 -18.26 -11.76
C LEU A 109 -4.31 -18.47 -10.83
N MET A 110 -4.54 -18.60 -9.52
CA MET A 110 -3.46 -18.86 -8.56
C MET A 110 -2.79 -20.23 -8.80
N LYS A 111 -3.53 -21.24 -9.24
CA LYS A 111 -2.94 -22.55 -9.63
C LYS A 111 -2.01 -22.40 -10.84
N VAL A 112 -2.40 -21.63 -11.85
CA VAL A 112 -1.54 -21.29 -12.99
C VAL A 112 -0.28 -20.57 -12.51
N CYS A 113 -0.40 -19.53 -11.68
CA CYS A 113 0.75 -18.84 -11.13
C CYS A 113 1.67 -19.79 -10.34
N LYS A 114 1.11 -20.64 -9.48
CA LYS A 114 1.90 -21.63 -8.71
C LYS A 114 2.64 -22.62 -9.61
N SER A 115 2.03 -23.08 -10.69
CA SER A 115 2.64 -24.07 -11.58
C SER A 115 3.74 -23.45 -12.45
N ARG A 116 3.58 -22.21 -12.88
CA ARG A 116 4.50 -21.54 -13.82
C ARG A 116 5.60 -20.72 -13.15
N ILE A 117 5.34 -20.19 -11.98
CA ILE A 117 6.25 -19.29 -11.29
C ILE A 117 6.82 -19.94 -10.03
N GLY A 118 5.97 -20.58 -9.24
CA GLY A 118 6.31 -21.12 -7.92
C GLY A 118 5.40 -20.56 -6.83
N LYS A 119 5.86 -20.54 -5.59
CA LYS A 119 5.10 -20.01 -4.46
C LYS A 119 4.93 -18.50 -4.58
N ALA A 120 3.87 -17.98 -3.97
CA ALA A 120 3.66 -16.55 -3.89
C ALA A 120 4.88 -15.82 -3.28
N GLY A 121 5.35 -14.78 -3.96
CA GLY A 121 6.56 -14.04 -3.60
C GLY A 121 7.87 -14.61 -4.17
N GLU A 122 7.85 -15.76 -4.86
CA GLU A 122 9.00 -16.28 -5.60
C GLU A 122 9.07 -15.65 -6.99
N ILE A 123 10.28 -15.63 -7.55
CA ILE A 123 10.54 -15.18 -8.92
C ILE A 123 10.70 -16.43 -9.78
N SER A 124 10.12 -16.43 -10.99
CA SER A 124 10.26 -17.51 -11.96
C SER A 124 11.73 -17.72 -12.34
N ALA A 125 12.08 -18.94 -12.77
CA ALA A 125 13.46 -19.30 -13.10
C ALA A 125 14.07 -18.45 -14.23
N ASP A 126 13.25 -17.88 -15.10
CA ASP A 126 13.65 -16.96 -16.18
C ASP A 126 13.69 -15.49 -15.74
N GLY A 127 13.35 -15.17 -14.48
CA GLY A 127 13.33 -13.82 -13.94
C GLY A 127 12.15 -12.96 -14.40
N LYS A 128 11.28 -13.46 -15.26
CA LYS A 128 10.24 -12.66 -15.93
C LYS A 128 9.02 -12.39 -15.06
N PHE A 129 8.67 -13.33 -14.18
CA PHE A 129 7.45 -13.26 -13.41
C PHE A 129 7.68 -13.43 -11.91
N SER A 130 6.86 -12.75 -11.16
CA SER A 130 6.55 -13.05 -9.75
C SER A 130 5.07 -12.85 -9.52
N TRP A 131 4.52 -13.41 -8.44
CA TRP A 131 3.12 -13.22 -8.14
C TRP A 131 2.86 -13.15 -6.64
N VAL A 132 1.78 -12.46 -6.30
CA VAL A 132 1.26 -12.37 -4.93
C VAL A 132 -0.27 -12.43 -4.96
N GLU A 133 -0.85 -12.96 -3.90
CA GLU A 133 -2.28 -12.83 -3.64
C GLU A 133 -2.54 -11.51 -2.94
N VAL A 134 -3.54 -10.78 -3.42
CA VAL A 134 -3.91 -9.47 -2.87
C VAL A 134 -5.40 -9.40 -2.56
N GLU A 135 -5.76 -8.41 -1.74
CA GLU A 135 -7.13 -8.05 -1.45
C GLU A 135 -7.81 -7.38 -2.65
N CYS A 136 -9.10 -7.08 -2.51
CA CYS A 136 -9.91 -6.51 -3.58
C CYS A 136 -9.33 -5.18 -4.11
N MET A 137 -9.13 -5.14 -5.43
CA MET A 137 -8.65 -3.96 -6.16
C MET A 137 -9.77 -3.15 -6.85
N GLY A 138 -11.04 -3.49 -6.58
CA GLY A 138 -12.19 -2.71 -7.03
C GLY A 138 -12.79 -3.10 -8.38
N ALA A 139 -12.18 -4.00 -9.15
CA ALA A 139 -12.68 -4.44 -10.46
C ALA A 139 -13.64 -5.65 -10.38
N CYS A 140 -14.47 -5.73 -9.34
CA CYS A 140 -15.36 -6.87 -9.08
C CYS A 140 -16.39 -7.12 -10.19
N ALA A 141 -16.76 -6.08 -10.95
CA ALA A 141 -17.67 -6.20 -12.08
C ALA A 141 -17.13 -7.16 -13.14
N ASN A 142 -15.81 -7.21 -13.31
CA ASN A 142 -15.11 -8.03 -14.31
C ASN A 142 -14.20 -9.08 -13.65
N ALA A 143 -14.69 -9.66 -12.55
CA ALA A 143 -14.00 -10.76 -11.88
C ALA A 143 -13.98 -12.04 -12.75
N PRO A 144 -12.91 -12.88 -12.64
CA PRO A 144 -11.72 -12.65 -11.83
C PRO A 144 -10.70 -11.77 -12.54
N MET A 145 -9.85 -11.11 -11.74
CA MET A 145 -8.89 -10.15 -12.26
C MET A 145 -7.55 -10.23 -11.53
N LEU A 146 -6.54 -9.70 -12.16
CA LEU A 146 -5.24 -9.42 -11.57
C LEU A 146 -4.71 -8.06 -12.02
N GLN A 147 -3.74 -7.53 -11.30
CA GLN A 147 -2.93 -6.38 -11.73
C GLN A 147 -1.56 -6.89 -12.18
N VAL A 148 -1.08 -6.37 -13.27
CA VAL A 148 0.30 -6.52 -13.74
C VAL A 148 1.04 -5.23 -13.47
N ALA A 149 2.10 -5.31 -12.67
CA ALA A 149 3.05 -4.20 -12.47
C ALA A 149 4.35 -4.52 -13.21
N ASN A 150 4.73 -3.68 -14.16
CA ASN A 150 5.95 -3.82 -14.94
C ASN A 150 6.50 -2.45 -15.38
N LYS A 151 7.50 -2.42 -16.25
CA LYS A 151 8.09 -1.18 -16.78
C LYS A 151 7.12 -0.28 -17.53
N ASP A 152 6.04 -0.84 -18.08
CA ASP A 152 5.02 -0.09 -18.85
C ASP A 152 3.97 0.56 -17.92
N GLY A 153 3.97 0.18 -16.64
CA GLY A 153 3.09 0.71 -15.61
C GLY A 153 2.34 -0.38 -14.84
N ASP A 154 1.28 0.06 -14.16
CA ASP A 154 0.38 -0.80 -13.38
C ASP A 154 -0.94 -0.93 -14.16
N HIS A 155 -1.28 -2.14 -14.59
CA HIS A 155 -2.43 -2.39 -15.45
C HIS A 155 -3.32 -3.49 -14.91
N TYR A 156 -4.63 -3.31 -15.00
CA TYR A 156 -5.60 -4.37 -14.72
C TYR A 156 -5.77 -5.28 -15.92
N VAL A 157 -5.91 -6.58 -15.64
CA VAL A 157 -6.30 -7.62 -16.60
C VAL A 157 -7.51 -8.34 -16.01
N GLU A 158 -8.62 -8.25 -16.68
CA GLU A 158 -9.94 -8.56 -16.15
C GLU A 158 -10.63 -9.67 -16.98
N ASP A 159 -11.71 -10.26 -16.44
CA ASP A 159 -12.47 -11.35 -17.09
C ASP A 159 -11.59 -12.54 -17.49
N LEU A 160 -10.64 -12.86 -16.63
CA LEU A 160 -9.68 -13.95 -16.85
C LEU A 160 -10.28 -15.33 -16.58
N ASP A 161 -9.70 -16.30 -17.23
CA ASP A 161 -9.71 -17.72 -16.87
C ASP A 161 -8.29 -18.28 -16.96
N ALA A 162 -8.09 -19.53 -16.57
CA ALA A 162 -6.77 -20.15 -16.57
C ALA A 162 -6.10 -20.10 -17.96
N ALA A 163 -6.83 -20.42 -19.04
CA ALA A 163 -6.30 -20.45 -20.39
C ALA A 163 -5.91 -19.04 -20.90
N LYS A 164 -6.74 -18.04 -20.60
CA LYS A 164 -6.43 -16.65 -20.93
C LYS A 164 -5.21 -16.14 -20.18
N LEU A 165 -5.08 -16.50 -18.89
CA LEU A 165 -3.91 -16.12 -18.10
C LEU A 165 -2.63 -16.79 -18.65
N GLU A 166 -2.66 -18.06 -18.98
CA GLU A 166 -1.51 -18.75 -19.59
C GLU A 166 -1.07 -18.09 -20.88
N LYS A 167 -2.03 -17.83 -21.78
CA LYS A 167 -1.76 -17.10 -23.02
C LYS A 167 -1.19 -15.72 -22.79
N PHE A 168 -1.77 -14.97 -21.85
CA PHE A 168 -1.31 -13.63 -21.49
C PHE A 168 0.14 -13.63 -20.97
N MET A 169 0.49 -14.60 -20.11
CA MET A 169 1.85 -14.79 -19.62
C MET A 169 2.82 -15.16 -20.76
N ASP A 170 2.39 -16.04 -21.69
CA ASP A 170 3.22 -16.43 -22.84
C ASP A 170 3.50 -15.25 -23.76
N ASP A 171 2.49 -14.41 -24.02
CA ASP A 171 2.63 -13.23 -24.86
C ASP A 171 3.54 -12.17 -24.20
N LEU A 172 3.41 -11.96 -22.87
CA LEU A 172 4.34 -11.10 -22.10
C LEU A 172 5.78 -11.66 -22.12
N ALA A 173 5.94 -12.96 -21.86
CA ALA A 173 7.26 -13.59 -21.86
C ALA A 173 7.96 -13.52 -23.23
N ALA A 174 7.19 -13.54 -24.31
CA ALA A 174 7.66 -13.36 -25.67
C ALA A 174 7.91 -11.87 -26.05
N GLY A 175 7.65 -10.92 -25.16
CA GLY A 175 7.79 -9.49 -25.43
C GLY A 175 6.79 -8.95 -26.45
N LYS A 176 5.67 -9.66 -26.66
CA LYS A 176 4.60 -9.18 -27.53
C LYS A 176 3.81 -8.08 -26.85
N LYS A 177 3.24 -7.20 -27.69
CA LYS A 177 2.26 -6.23 -27.17
C LYS A 177 1.01 -6.97 -26.71
N VAL A 178 0.67 -6.81 -25.43
CA VAL A 178 -0.55 -7.35 -24.82
C VAL A 178 -1.60 -6.26 -24.68
N GLU A 179 -2.86 -6.67 -24.65
CA GLU A 179 -3.96 -5.77 -24.30
C GLU A 179 -4.28 -5.92 -22.83
N TYR A 180 -4.30 -4.80 -22.12
CA TYR A 180 -4.72 -4.72 -20.74
C TYR A 180 -6.24 -4.49 -20.65
N GLY A 181 -6.82 -4.64 -19.47
CA GLY A 181 -8.25 -4.54 -19.24
C GLY A 181 -8.98 -5.86 -19.47
N PRO A 182 -10.27 -5.81 -19.86
CA PRO A 182 -11.10 -6.99 -20.03
C PRO A 182 -10.58 -7.92 -21.13
N GLN A 183 -10.47 -9.20 -20.82
CA GLN A 183 -10.12 -10.25 -21.78
C GLN A 183 -11.40 -10.88 -22.38
N SER A 184 -12.42 -10.05 -22.54
CA SER A 184 -13.73 -10.38 -23.10
C SER A 184 -14.29 -9.16 -23.83
N GLU A 185 -15.45 -9.29 -24.50
CA GLU A 185 -16.13 -8.17 -25.16
C GLU A 185 -16.86 -7.22 -24.18
N ARG A 186 -16.64 -7.36 -22.89
CA ARG A 186 -17.24 -6.50 -21.86
C ARG A 186 -16.49 -5.18 -21.74
N ASN A 187 -17.17 -4.17 -21.23
CA ASN A 187 -16.52 -2.92 -20.85
C ASN A 187 -15.60 -3.15 -19.64
N ALA A 188 -14.51 -2.39 -19.57
CA ALA A 188 -13.65 -2.34 -18.40
C ALA A 188 -14.41 -1.95 -17.14
N SER A 189 -13.87 -2.29 -15.98
CA SER A 189 -14.37 -1.82 -14.67
C SER A 189 -14.24 -0.30 -14.53
N GLU A 190 -13.37 0.32 -15.30
CA GLU A 190 -13.30 1.77 -15.43
C GLU A 190 -14.58 2.33 -16.07
N PRO A 191 -15.04 3.50 -15.62
CA PRO A 191 -16.13 4.20 -16.30
C PRO A 191 -15.78 4.51 -17.77
N ILE A 192 -16.74 4.32 -18.66
CA ILE A 192 -16.57 4.70 -20.08
C ILE A 192 -16.34 6.22 -20.14
N GLY A 193 -15.28 6.62 -20.85
CA GLY A 193 -14.93 8.03 -20.98
C GLY A 193 -14.16 8.60 -19.77
N THR A 194 -13.37 7.78 -19.08
CA THR A 194 -12.50 8.14 -17.94
C THR A 194 -11.53 9.29 -18.18
N LYS A 195 -11.48 9.82 -19.38
CA LYS A 195 -10.79 11.11 -19.67
C LYS A 195 -11.36 12.30 -18.89
N VAL A 196 -12.42 12.09 -18.13
CA VAL A 196 -13.06 13.13 -17.31
C VAL A 196 -12.07 13.82 -16.37
N LEU A 197 -11.18 13.06 -15.73
CA LEU A 197 -10.17 13.62 -14.82
C LEU A 197 -8.92 14.15 -15.53
N THR A 198 -8.71 13.79 -16.80
CA THR A 198 -7.59 14.24 -17.62
C THR A 198 -7.98 15.28 -18.68
N ASP A 199 -9.28 15.58 -18.80
CA ASP A 199 -9.78 16.58 -19.74
C ASP A 199 -9.34 17.98 -19.27
N PRO A 200 -8.52 18.70 -20.05
CA PRO A 200 -8.07 20.03 -19.68
C PRO A 200 -9.22 21.00 -19.38
N SER A 201 -10.40 20.81 -19.94
CA SER A 201 -11.58 21.65 -19.69
C SER A 201 -12.06 21.59 -18.24
N LEU A 202 -11.70 20.55 -17.47
CA LEU A 202 -12.02 20.46 -16.05
C LEU A 202 -11.19 21.44 -15.20
N TYR A 203 -10.01 21.83 -15.69
CA TYR A 203 -9.02 22.62 -14.95
C TYR A 203 -8.79 24.02 -15.54
N ASP A 204 -9.31 24.31 -16.73
CA ASP A 204 -9.20 25.62 -17.41
C ASP A 204 -10.21 26.66 -16.92
N GLY A 205 -11.07 26.27 -15.97
CA GLY A 205 -12.12 27.13 -15.42
C GLY A 205 -13.37 27.26 -16.32
N SER A 206 -13.42 26.64 -17.51
CA SER A 206 -14.57 26.72 -18.40
C SER A 206 -15.83 26.10 -17.81
N MET A 207 -15.67 25.03 -17.02
CA MET A 207 -16.78 24.36 -16.31
C MET A 207 -17.26 25.20 -15.12
N ALA A 208 -16.38 25.88 -14.42
CA ALA A 208 -16.73 26.72 -13.25
C ALA A 208 -17.67 27.88 -13.62
N LYS A 209 -17.54 28.41 -14.85
CA LYS A 209 -18.42 29.49 -15.37
C LYS A 209 -19.85 29.05 -15.62
N LYS A 210 -20.10 27.74 -15.75
CA LYS A 210 -21.43 27.16 -15.99
C LYS A 210 -22.18 26.80 -14.71
N ILE A 211 -21.46 26.70 -13.59
CA ILE A 211 -22.07 26.40 -12.30
C ILE A 211 -22.54 27.72 -11.69
N LYS A 212 -23.82 28.03 -11.81
CA LYS A 212 -24.45 29.06 -10.95
C LYS A 212 -24.51 28.48 -9.56
N LEU A 213 -23.55 28.84 -8.72
CA LEU A 213 -23.65 28.55 -7.29
C LEU A 213 -24.97 29.12 -6.79
N PRO A 214 -25.82 28.36 -6.06
CA PRO A 214 -26.97 28.92 -5.40
C PRO A 214 -26.45 30.07 -4.54
N ASN A 215 -27.11 31.23 -4.63
CA ASN A 215 -26.71 32.46 -3.93
C ASN A 215 -26.22 32.09 -2.54
N ALA A 216 -24.97 32.46 -2.23
CA ALA A 216 -24.40 32.27 -0.92
C ALA A 216 -25.43 32.73 0.08
N VAL A 217 -25.88 31.83 0.94
CA VAL A 217 -26.77 32.17 2.06
C VAL A 217 -26.13 33.36 2.71
N THR A 218 -26.77 34.53 2.55
CA THR A 218 -26.34 35.79 3.17
C THR A 218 -26.09 35.45 4.64
N LYS A 219 -24.85 35.62 5.09
CA LYS A 219 -24.48 35.44 6.47
C LYS A 219 -25.45 36.29 7.32
N THR A 220 -26.50 35.64 7.82
CA THR A 220 -27.29 36.23 8.89
C THR A 220 -26.33 36.56 9.99
N LYS A 221 -26.17 37.88 10.27
CA LYS A 221 -25.39 38.36 11.39
C LYS A 221 -25.79 37.54 12.61
N ALA A 222 -24.88 36.70 13.08
CA ALA A 222 -25.07 35.95 14.31
C ALA A 222 -25.40 36.99 15.40
N LYS A 223 -26.65 36.95 15.90
CA LYS A 223 -27.02 37.68 17.12
C LYS A 223 -26.02 37.27 18.20
N ALA A 224 -25.30 38.23 18.75
CA ALA A 224 -24.39 38.01 19.85
C ALA A 224 -25.10 37.21 20.95
N ALA A 225 -24.56 36.04 21.25
CA ALA A 225 -25.05 35.22 22.36
C ALA A 225 -24.90 36.01 23.65
N PRO A 226 -25.91 35.97 24.56
CA PRO A 226 -25.79 36.67 25.84
C PRO A 226 -24.62 36.06 26.63
N LYS A 227 -23.77 36.94 27.17
CA LYS A 227 -22.65 36.58 28.06
C LYS A 227 -23.19 35.74 29.22
N ALA A 228 -22.85 34.46 29.26
CA ALA A 228 -23.09 33.60 30.40
C ALA A 228 -22.31 34.16 31.60
N LYS A 229 -23.07 34.38 32.71
CA LYS A 229 -22.49 34.74 34.00
C LYS A 229 -21.57 33.62 34.44
N ALA A 230 -20.36 33.95 34.87
CA ALA A 230 -19.42 33.05 35.46
C ALA A 230 -20.04 32.38 36.71
N GLU A 231 -20.39 31.12 36.65
CA GLU A 231 -20.72 30.32 37.82
C GLU A 231 -19.42 29.78 38.45
N ALA A 232 -19.42 29.82 39.77
CA ALA A 232 -18.29 29.48 40.62
C ALA A 232 -17.86 28.02 40.48
N LYS A 233 -16.55 27.77 40.46
CA LYS A 233 -15.92 26.46 40.52
C LYS A 233 -16.47 25.62 41.69
N PRO A 234 -16.90 24.37 41.47
CA PRO A 234 -17.15 23.47 42.60
C PRO A 234 -15.80 22.99 43.16
N THR A 235 -15.68 23.13 44.47
CA THR A 235 -14.57 22.64 45.28
C THR A 235 -14.49 21.09 45.19
N ALA A 236 -13.29 20.59 44.87
CA ALA A 236 -13.00 19.17 44.80
C ALA A 236 -13.17 18.51 46.19
N LYS A 237 -14.12 17.56 46.32
CA LYS A 237 -14.20 16.66 47.42
C LYS A 237 -13.07 15.64 47.39
N LYS A 238 -12.22 15.59 48.44
CA LYS A 238 -11.19 14.59 48.68
C LYS A 238 -11.83 13.18 48.70
N ALA A 239 -11.29 12.28 47.86
CA ALA A 239 -11.59 10.86 47.92
C ALA A 239 -10.91 10.20 49.13
N PRO A 240 -11.51 9.20 49.78
CA PRO A 240 -10.96 8.55 50.95
C PRO A 240 -9.77 7.63 50.58
N ALA A 241 -8.78 7.62 51.47
CA ALA A 241 -7.55 6.85 51.36
C ALA A 241 -7.80 5.33 51.32
N LYS A 242 -7.24 4.62 50.33
CA LYS A 242 -7.23 3.15 50.28
C LYS A 242 -6.25 2.60 51.32
N LYS A 243 -6.72 1.65 52.15
CA LYS A 243 -5.92 0.85 53.08
C LYS A 243 -4.85 0.02 52.35
N PRO A 244 -3.69 -0.20 52.95
CA PRO A 244 -2.63 -1.01 52.32
C PRO A 244 -2.99 -2.51 52.36
N ALA A 245 -2.75 -3.18 51.22
CA ALA A 245 -2.95 -4.61 51.07
C ALA A 245 -1.82 -5.40 51.74
N ALA A 246 -2.25 -6.46 52.45
CA ALA A 246 -1.37 -7.35 53.19
C ALA A 246 -0.37 -8.12 52.31
N LYS A 247 0.89 -8.23 52.77
CA LYS A 247 1.95 -9.04 52.18
C LYS A 247 1.60 -10.53 52.22
N LYS A 248 1.66 -11.22 51.07
CA LYS A 248 1.67 -12.69 50.98
C LYS A 248 3.08 -13.22 51.34
N PRO A 249 3.19 -14.35 52.04
CA PRO A 249 4.48 -14.93 52.43
C PRO A 249 5.15 -15.64 51.26
N ALA A 250 6.50 -15.61 51.27
CA ALA A 250 7.37 -16.19 50.29
C ALA A 250 7.31 -17.74 50.30
N ALA A 251 7.19 -18.34 49.10
CA ALA A 251 7.30 -19.77 48.90
C ALA A 251 8.77 -20.21 48.97
N LYS A 252 9.08 -21.23 49.76
CA LYS A 252 10.37 -21.86 49.94
C LYS A 252 10.85 -22.53 48.62
N LYS A 253 12.13 -22.26 48.28
CA LYS A 253 12.87 -23.01 47.26
C LYS A 253 13.08 -24.45 47.72
N ALA A 254 12.69 -25.41 46.89
CA ALA A 254 13.08 -26.83 47.03
C ALA A 254 14.39 -27.06 46.25
N ALA A 255 15.35 -27.75 46.89
CA ALA A 255 16.62 -28.12 46.33
C ALA A 255 16.53 -29.29 45.33
N PRO A 256 17.46 -29.44 44.39
CA PRO A 256 17.44 -30.53 43.41
C PRO A 256 17.98 -31.84 44.03
N LYS A 257 17.26 -32.95 43.84
CA LYS A 257 17.75 -34.31 44.12
C LYS A 257 18.66 -34.78 42.98
N LYS A 258 19.87 -35.17 43.34
CA LYS A 258 20.78 -36.03 42.58
C LYS A 258 20.26 -37.48 42.62
N THR A 259 20.21 -38.15 41.51
CA THR A 259 20.33 -39.60 41.34
C THR A 259 21.00 -39.77 39.99
N GLY A 260 22.14 -40.34 39.84
CA GLY A 260 22.69 -41.64 40.27
C GLY A 260 22.48 -42.64 39.14
N ASP A 261 23.42 -42.68 38.27
CA ASP A 261 24.14 -43.78 37.63
C ASP A 261 23.45 -45.17 37.68
N THR A 262 23.33 -45.85 36.56
CA THR A 262 23.88 -47.19 36.21
C THR A 262 23.22 -47.78 34.94
N SER A 263 24.14 -48.29 34.12
CA SER A 263 24.05 -49.33 33.08
C SER A 263 23.66 -48.86 31.70
#